data_73fc37447331ee87a3234235fdae91f4
#
_entry.id   73fc37447331ee87a3234235fdae91f4
#
_cell.length_a   1.000
_cell.length_b   1.000
_cell.length_c   1.000
_cell.angle_alpha   90.00
_cell.angle_beta   90.00
_cell.angle_gamma   90.00
#
_symmetry.space_group_name_H-M   'P 1'
#
loop_
_entity.id
_entity.type
_entity.pdbx_description
1 polymer ?
#
loop_
_entity_poly.entity_id
_entity_poly.type
_entity_poly.pdbx_seq_one_letter_code
_entity_poly.pdbx_strand_id
1 'polypeptide(L)'
;MNHPLLFSYIAALGATSATAQTPDSRPNVIFLVADDLGYGDLSCYGAQRVHTPHVDSIAALGTRFTDAHAAAATSTPSRYSLLTGQHAFRHPSSNIAAGNAALLISPEQFTIADLFKQKGYATAAIGKWHLGLGSKTGEQDWNGELDVTPRDIGFDYHYLMAATADRVPCVFIENGRVVNHDPSAPISVSYNNNFPGEPTGKSNPELLTKLRPSHTHDQSI
;
A
#
# COMPACT_ATOMS: atom_id res chain seq x y z
N MET A 1 58.22 46.38 52.80
CA MET A 1 56.78 46.66 52.56
C MET A 1 56.39 45.91 51.32
N ASN A 2 55.77 44.75 51.51
CA ASN A 2 55.36 43.81 50.44
C ASN A 2 53.91 44.03 50.15
N HIS A 3 53.59 44.42 48.93
CA HIS A 3 52.20 44.41 48.42
C HIS A 3 51.94 43.08 47.69
N PRO A 4 50.88 42.35 48.02
CA PRO A 4 50.44 41.19 47.21
C PRO A 4 49.61 41.63 46.03
N LEU A 5 49.95 41.12 44.84
CA LEU A 5 49.17 41.23 43.61
C LEU A 5 47.98 40.31 43.69
N LEU A 6 46.75 40.87 43.63
CA LEU A 6 45.50 40.14 43.47
C LEU A 6 45.36 39.75 42.01
N PHE A 7 45.39 38.45 41.71
CA PHE A 7 44.95 37.90 40.39
C PHE A 7 43.46 37.66 40.42
N SER A 8 42.73 38.47 39.66
CA SER A 8 41.30 38.23 39.41
C SER A 8 41.16 37.20 38.30
N TYR A 9 40.61 35.99 38.61
CA TYR A 9 40.21 35.03 37.64
C TYR A 9 38.80 35.41 37.12
N ILE A 10 38.71 35.81 35.85
CA ILE A 10 37.42 35.94 35.14
C ILE A 10 37.07 34.56 34.61
N ALA A 11 36.11 33.91 35.24
CA ALA A 11 35.51 32.70 34.71
C ALA A 11 34.49 33.06 33.60
N ALA A 12 34.86 32.83 32.34
CA ALA A 12 33.95 32.96 31.23
C ALA A 12 33.00 31.76 31.23
N LEU A 13 31.78 31.96 31.69
CA LEU A 13 30.67 31.00 31.52
C LEU A 13 30.25 31.00 30.02
N GLY A 14 30.71 30.02 29.30
CA GLY A 14 30.22 29.75 27.95
C GLY A 14 28.76 29.30 28.02
N ALA A 15 27.83 30.18 27.69
CA ALA A 15 26.44 29.79 27.44
C ALA A 15 26.37 29.00 26.16
N THR A 16 26.31 27.67 26.26
CA THR A 16 25.90 26.81 25.14
C THR A 16 24.43 27.06 24.92
N SER A 17 24.09 27.81 23.89
CA SER A 17 22.73 27.95 23.39
C SER A 17 22.29 26.57 22.84
N ALA A 18 21.59 25.82 23.65
CA ALA A 18 20.83 24.68 23.15
C ALA A 18 19.77 25.26 22.20
N THR A 19 20.00 25.16 20.90
CA THR A 19 18.95 25.40 19.90
C THR A 19 17.89 24.33 20.13
N ALA A 20 16.79 24.71 20.76
CA ALA A 20 15.59 23.90 20.77
C ALA A 20 15.20 23.69 19.29
N GLN A 21 15.32 22.47 18.80
CA GLN A 21 14.74 22.13 17.52
C GLN A 21 13.24 22.40 17.62
N THR A 22 12.75 23.36 16.85
CA THR A 22 11.30 23.50 16.66
C THR A 22 10.78 22.17 16.15
N PRO A 23 9.73 21.60 16.77
CA PRO A 23 9.11 20.38 16.26
C PRO A 23 8.81 20.58 14.77
N ASP A 24 9.11 19.57 13.96
CA ASP A 24 8.77 19.59 12.54
C ASP A 24 7.27 19.86 12.42
N SER A 25 6.90 21.04 11.92
CA SER A 25 5.50 21.48 11.85
C SER A 25 4.74 20.83 10.70
N ARG A 26 5.37 19.91 9.94
CA ARG A 26 4.74 19.22 8.83
C ARG A 26 3.71 18.23 9.35
N PRO A 27 2.46 18.27 8.86
CA PRO A 27 1.43 17.33 9.28
C PRO A 27 1.72 15.92 8.75
N ASN A 28 1.34 14.89 9.49
CA ASN A 28 1.25 13.55 8.93
C ASN A 28 0.12 13.50 7.88
N VAL A 29 0.34 12.73 6.81
CA VAL A 29 -0.60 12.59 5.70
C VAL A 29 -0.99 11.13 5.55
N ILE A 30 -2.28 10.83 5.62
CA ILE A 30 -2.84 9.48 5.48
C ILE A 30 -3.84 9.49 4.33
N PHE A 31 -3.60 8.64 3.33
CA PHE A 31 -4.54 8.35 2.26
C PHE A 31 -5.30 7.05 2.57
N LEU A 32 -6.58 7.15 2.86
CA LEU A 32 -7.46 5.98 3.06
C LEU A 32 -8.25 5.74 1.77
N VAL A 33 -7.94 4.63 1.11
CA VAL A 33 -8.62 4.23 -0.13
C VAL A 33 -9.56 3.08 0.19
N ALA A 34 -10.86 3.33 0.19
CA ALA A 34 -11.86 2.30 0.31
C ALA A 34 -12.11 1.64 -1.05
N ASP A 35 -12.07 0.31 -1.07
CA ASP A 35 -12.25 -0.51 -2.26
C ASP A 35 -13.73 -0.87 -2.41
N ASP A 36 -14.30 -0.69 -3.59
CA ASP A 36 -15.71 -0.98 -3.92
C ASP A 36 -16.75 -0.28 -3.01
N LEU A 37 -16.42 0.93 -2.50
CA LEU A 37 -17.32 1.74 -1.72
C LEU A 37 -18.06 2.75 -2.60
N GLY A 38 -19.38 2.68 -2.61
CA GLY A 38 -20.23 3.61 -3.34
C GLY A 38 -20.43 4.95 -2.60
N TYR A 39 -20.75 5.99 -3.34
CA TYR A 39 -21.01 7.33 -2.78
C TYR A 39 -22.08 7.30 -1.69
N GLY A 40 -23.15 6.51 -1.88
CA GLY A 40 -24.27 6.39 -0.94
C GLY A 40 -24.06 5.40 0.21
N ASP A 41 -22.87 4.82 0.37
CA ASP A 41 -22.62 3.79 1.39
C ASP A 41 -22.13 4.36 2.73
N LEU A 42 -21.85 5.66 2.79
CA LEU A 42 -21.45 6.35 4.01
C LEU A 42 -22.58 7.18 4.59
N SER A 43 -22.75 7.19 5.92
CA SER A 43 -23.82 7.94 6.59
C SER A 43 -23.70 9.44 6.32
N CYS A 44 -22.50 10.01 6.26
CA CYS A 44 -22.28 11.42 5.92
C CYS A 44 -22.70 11.79 4.49
N TYR A 45 -22.93 10.81 3.62
CA TYR A 45 -23.49 10.96 2.28
C TYR A 45 -24.92 10.44 2.13
N GLY A 46 -25.57 10.08 3.25
CA GLY A 46 -27.00 9.75 3.30
C GLY A 46 -27.32 8.26 3.33
N ALA A 47 -26.36 7.38 3.61
CA ALA A 47 -26.64 5.97 3.84
C ALA A 47 -27.64 5.80 5.00
N GLN A 48 -28.67 4.96 4.79
CA GLN A 48 -29.71 4.72 5.79
C GLN A 48 -29.59 3.34 6.47
N ARG A 49 -28.92 2.39 5.81
CA ARG A 49 -28.80 1.00 6.27
C ARG A 49 -27.45 0.70 6.94
N VAL A 50 -26.46 1.52 6.68
CA VAL A 50 -25.10 1.38 7.22
C VAL A 50 -24.78 2.64 7.99
N HIS A 51 -24.22 2.49 9.19
CA HIS A 51 -23.76 3.60 10.02
C HIS A 51 -22.23 3.62 10.03
N THR A 52 -21.65 4.77 9.68
CA THR A 52 -20.20 4.96 9.56
C THR A 52 -19.69 6.09 10.47
N PRO A 53 -19.87 6.00 11.81
CA PRO A 53 -19.67 7.11 12.74
C PRO A 53 -18.24 7.65 12.73
N HIS A 54 -17.25 6.79 12.53
CA HIS A 54 -15.85 7.22 12.49
C HIS A 54 -15.52 8.01 11.20
N VAL A 55 -16.05 7.60 10.06
CA VAL A 55 -15.91 8.36 8.80
C VAL A 55 -16.70 9.66 8.87
N ASP A 56 -17.89 9.63 9.45
CA ASP A 56 -18.72 10.82 9.66
C ASP A 56 -18.03 11.85 10.54
N SER A 57 -17.27 11.40 11.57
CA SER A 57 -16.48 12.32 12.41
C SER A 57 -15.37 13.00 11.64
N ILE A 58 -14.71 12.29 10.71
CA ILE A 58 -13.71 12.90 9.80
C ILE A 58 -14.40 13.93 8.90
N ALA A 59 -15.56 13.59 8.34
CA ALA A 59 -16.33 14.51 7.49
C ALA A 59 -16.80 15.77 8.25
N ALA A 60 -17.13 15.63 9.53
CA ALA A 60 -17.56 16.77 10.38
C ALA A 60 -16.38 17.69 10.75
N LEU A 61 -15.17 17.17 10.87
CA LEU A 61 -13.98 17.92 11.25
C LEU A 61 -13.21 18.47 10.03
N GLY A 62 -13.51 17.98 8.84
CA GLY A 62 -12.80 18.31 7.62
C GLY A 62 -13.69 18.84 6.50
N THR A 63 -13.25 18.64 5.28
CA THR A 63 -13.98 19.02 4.08
C THR A 63 -14.63 17.79 3.43
N ARG A 64 -15.93 17.83 3.23
CA ARG A 64 -16.68 16.82 2.50
C ARG A 64 -16.90 17.27 1.05
N PHE A 65 -16.41 16.48 0.11
CA PHE A 65 -16.62 16.73 -1.31
C PHE A 65 -17.95 16.12 -1.76
N THR A 66 -18.80 16.91 -2.38
CA THR A 66 -20.11 16.48 -2.89
C THR A 66 -20.10 16.08 -4.36
N ASP A 67 -19.02 16.40 -5.06
CA ASP A 67 -18.82 16.08 -6.48
C ASP A 67 -17.34 15.71 -6.73
N ALA A 68 -16.91 14.57 -6.18
CA ALA A 68 -15.59 14.01 -6.38
C ALA A 68 -15.69 12.69 -7.11
N HIS A 69 -14.82 12.49 -8.10
CA HIS A 69 -14.84 11.32 -8.96
C HIS A 69 -13.53 10.53 -8.84
N ALA A 70 -13.63 9.21 -8.74
CA ALA A 70 -12.48 8.34 -8.92
C ALA A 70 -11.99 8.44 -10.37
N ALA A 71 -10.67 8.33 -10.56
CA ALA A 71 -10.08 8.41 -11.90
C ALA A 71 -10.47 7.24 -12.81
N ALA A 72 -10.93 6.13 -12.23
CA ALA A 72 -11.44 4.96 -12.94
C ALA A 72 -12.44 4.20 -12.05
N ALA A 73 -13.23 3.32 -12.67
CA ALA A 73 -14.26 2.54 -11.99
C ALA A 73 -13.72 1.25 -11.33
N THR A 74 -12.47 0.87 -11.60
CA THR A 74 -11.88 -0.39 -11.15
C THR A 74 -10.56 -0.18 -10.43
N SER A 75 -10.13 -1.20 -9.69
CA SER A 75 -9.05 -1.16 -8.71
C SER A 75 -7.70 -0.70 -9.29
N THR A 76 -7.09 -1.47 -10.18
CA THR A 76 -5.75 -1.19 -10.73
C THR A 76 -5.66 0.21 -11.35
N PRO A 77 -6.54 0.63 -12.28
CA PRO A 77 -6.42 1.93 -12.90
C PRO A 77 -6.66 3.10 -11.93
N SER A 78 -7.53 2.94 -10.92
CA SER A 78 -7.72 3.97 -9.89
C SER A 78 -6.48 4.14 -9.02
N ARG A 79 -5.87 3.02 -8.60
CA ARG A 79 -4.64 3.00 -7.79
C ARG A 79 -3.45 3.56 -8.55
N TYR A 80 -3.31 3.17 -9.83
CA TYR A 80 -2.30 3.73 -10.71
C TYR A 80 -2.41 5.26 -10.79
N SER A 81 -3.61 5.75 -11.08
CA SER A 81 -3.86 7.19 -11.21
C SER A 81 -3.59 7.94 -9.90
N LEU A 82 -3.96 7.36 -8.74
CA LEU A 82 -3.72 7.96 -7.43
C LEU A 82 -2.22 8.11 -7.15
N LEU A 83 -1.42 7.09 -7.44
CA LEU A 83 0.01 7.09 -7.14
C LEU A 83 0.83 7.92 -8.12
N THR A 84 0.43 7.96 -9.40
CA THR A 84 1.23 8.58 -10.46
C THR A 84 0.74 9.98 -10.87
N GLY A 85 -0.48 10.37 -10.47
CA GLY A 85 -1.12 11.60 -10.96
C GLY A 85 -1.50 11.55 -12.44
N GLN A 86 -1.44 10.37 -13.08
CA GLN A 86 -1.75 10.19 -14.50
C GLN A 86 -2.99 9.32 -14.68
N HIS A 87 -3.82 9.66 -15.65
CA HIS A 87 -4.93 8.79 -16.02
C HIS A 87 -4.42 7.44 -16.55
N ALA A 88 -4.94 6.37 -15.99
CA ALA A 88 -4.49 5.01 -16.28
C ALA A 88 -4.66 4.63 -17.76
N PHE A 89 -5.66 5.15 -18.47
CA PHE A 89 -5.85 4.87 -19.90
C PHE A 89 -4.66 5.30 -20.78
N ARG A 90 -3.75 6.12 -20.25
CA ARG A 90 -2.51 6.52 -20.93
C ARG A 90 -1.42 5.45 -20.83
N HIS A 91 -1.60 4.46 -19.96
CA HIS A 91 -0.66 3.37 -19.77
C HIS A 91 -1.19 2.09 -20.46
N PRO A 92 -0.42 1.44 -21.34
CA PRO A 92 -0.90 0.30 -22.14
C PRO A 92 -1.43 -0.88 -21.33
N SER A 93 -0.88 -1.10 -20.14
CA SER A 93 -1.21 -2.24 -19.26
C SER A 93 -2.09 -1.87 -18.06
N SER A 94 -2.79 -0.75 -18.12
CA SER A 94 -3.57 -0.22 -16.99
C SER A 94 -4.94 -0.87 -16.75
N ASN A 95 -5.22 -1.98 -17.41
CA ASN A 95 -6.39 -2.81 -17.09
C ASN A 95 -6.23 -3.46 -15.71
N ILE A 96 -7.25 -4.19 -15.25
CA ILE A 96 -7.20 -4.93 -14.00
C ILE A 96 -6.01 -5.90 -14.03
N ALA A 97 -5.05 -5.69 -13.14
CA ALA A 97 -3.85 -6.49 -13.06
C ALA A 97 -4.16 -7.94 -12.66
N ALA A 98 -3.51 -8.89 -13.31
CA ALA A 98 -3.54 -10.29 -12.90
C ALA A 98 -2.78 -10.48 -11.58
N GLY A 99 -3.02 -11.58 -10.87
CA GLY A 99 -2.33 -11.90 -9.61
C GLY A 99 -0.81 -12.03 -9.75
N ASN A 100 -0.34 -12.38 -10.96
CA ASN A 100 1.07 -12.51 -11.31
C ASN A 100 1.63 -11.34 -12.12
N ALA A 101 0.95 -10.21 -12.17
CA ALA A 101 1.44 -9.06 -12.92
C ALA A 101 2.78 -8.56 -12.36
N ALA A 102 3.70 -8.17 -13.25
CA ALA A 102 4.85 -7.36 -12.88
C ALA A 102 4.40 -6.00 -12.35
N LEU A 103 5.27 -5.30 -11.63
CA LEU A 103 4.99 -3.94 -11.16
C LEU A 103 4.68 -3.02 -12.35
N LEU A 104 3.47 -2.44 -12.35
CA LEU A 104 2.98 -1.62 -13.47
C LEU A 104 3.58 -0.21 -13.49
N ILE A 105 3.97 0.30 -12.32
CA ILE A 105 4.61 1.60 -12.21
C ILE A 105 6.12 1.38 -12.33
N SER A 106 6.73 1.94 -13.36
CA SER A 106 8.18 1.84 -13.54
C SER A 106 8.92 2.52 -12.37
N PRO A 107 10.04 1.95 -11.88
CA PRO A 107 10.90 2.60 -10.90
C PRO A 107 11.37 4.03 -11.28
N GLU A 108 11.42 4.34 -12.58
CA GLU A 108 11.77 5.67 -13.08
C GLU A 108 10.58 6.65 -13.07
N GLN A 109 9.36 6.15 -12.86
CA GLN A 109 8.17 6.98 -12.85
C GLN A 109 8.00 7.64 -11.49
N PHE A 110 7.98 8.97 -11.48
CA PHE A 110 7.76 9.77 -10.27
C PHE A 110 6.36 9.53 -9.71
N THR A 111 6.28 9.25 -8.42
CA THR A 111 5.04 8.94 -7.70
C THR A 111 4.76 9.96 -6.59
N ILE A 112 3.56 9.89 -6.01
CA ILE A 112 3.22 10.66 -4.81
C ILE A 112 4.12 10.27 -3.62
N ALA A 113 4.56 9.02 -3.53
CA ALA A 113 5.49 8.57 -2.49
C ALA A 113 6.86 9.26 -2.64
N ASP A 114 7.38 9.37 -3.86
CA ASP A 114 8.61 10.11 -4.13
C ASP A 114 8.48 11.58 -3.77
N LEU A 115 7.32 12.19 -4.06
CA LEU A 115 7.05 13.57 -3.68
C LEU A 115 7.16 13.79 -2.17
N PHE A 116 6.54 12.92 -1.38
CA PHE A 116 6.61 12.98 0.08
C PHE A 116 8.02 12.70 0.59
N LYS A 117 8.70 11.72 0.02
CA LYS A 117 10.08 11.40 0.35
C LYS A 117 11.04 12.56 0.10
N GLN A 118 10.89 13.28 -1.02
CA GLN A 118 11.66 14.51 -1.30
C GLN A 118 11.42 15.63 -0.26
N LYS A 119 10.27 15.58 0.42
CA LYS A 119 9.93 16.50 1.51
C LYS A 119 10.35 15.98 2.90
N GLY A 120 11.06 14.85 2.94
CA GLY A 120 11.58 14.26 4.18
C GLY A 120 10.55 13.49 4.99
N TYR A 121 9.47 13.03 4.38
CA TYR A 121 8.51 12.12 5.02
C TYR A 121 9.01 10.68 4.93
N ALA A 122 8.72 9.88 5.94
CA ALA A 122 8.70 8.44 5.81
C ALA A 122 7.41 8.01 5.10
N THR A 123 7.50 7.06 4.18
CA THR A 123 6.40 6.67 3.30
C THR A 123 6.07 5.19 3.48
N ALA A 124 4.77 4.86 3.54
CA ALA A 124 4.33 3.47 3.70
C ALA A 124 3.12 3.16 2.82
N ALA A 125 3.10 1.93 2.26
CA ALA A 125 1.94 1.35 1.58
C ALA A 125 1.39 0.17 2.37
N ILE A 126 0.11 0.21 2.74
CA ILE A 126 -0.53 -0.80 3.59
C ILE A 126 -1.82 -1.30 2.96
N GLY A 127 -2.04 -2.61 2.95
CA GLY A 127 -3.29 -3.24 2.50
C GLY A 127 -3.27 -3.73 1.07
N LYS A 128 -4.40 -3.70 0.35
CA LYS A 128 -4.50 -4.16 -1.03
C LYS A 128 -3.62 -3.34 -1.97
N TRP A 129 -2.73 -4.01 -2.70
CA TRP A 129 -1.84 -3.37 -3.66
C TRP A 129 -2.41 -3.31 -5.07
N HIS A 130 -2.56 -4.42 -5.71
CA HIS A 130 -3.16 -4.63 -7.04
C HIS A 130 -2.55 -3.79 -8.18
N LEU A 131 -1.24 -3.55 -8.10
CA LEU A 131 -0.45 -2.86 -9.13
C LEU A 131 0.73 -3.70 -9.62
N GLY A 132 0.70 -5.01 -9.34
CA GLY A 132 1.77 -5.94 -9.69
C GLY A 132 2.98 -5.85 -8.77
N LEU A 133 3.83 -6.85 -8.82
CA LEU A 133 5.08 -7.00 -8.04
C LEU A 133 6.09 -7.77 -8.88
N GLY A 134 7.36 -7.53 -8.62
CA GLY A 134 8.45 -8.13 -9.38
C GLY A 134 8.69 -7.44 -10.72
N SER A 135 9.80 -7.74 -11.36
CA SER A 135 10.23 -7.17 -12.65
C SER A 135 9.54 -7.82 -13.86
N LYS A 136 9.05 -9.06 -13.71
CA LYS A 136 8.44 -9.82 -14.80
C LYS A 136 7.17 -10.55 -14.37
N THR A 137 6.19 -10.51 -15.26
CA THR A 137 4.91 -11.20 -15.05
C THR A 137 5.11 -12.72 -14.98
N GLY A 138 4.63 -13.33 -13.89
CA GLY A 138 4.67 -14.77 -13.65
C GLY A 138 5.99 -15.32 -13.13
N GLU A 139 7.01 -14.46 -12.91
CA GLU A 139 8.34 -14.88 -12.45
C GLU A 139 8.60 -14.47 -10.98
N GLN A 140 7.58 -14.12 -10.20
CA GLN A 140 7.72 -13.78 -8.80
C GLN A 140 8.18 -14.96 -7.97
N ASP A 141 9.27 -14.82 -7.21
CA ASP A 141 9.69 -15.80 -6.20
C ASP A 141 8.98 -15.54 -4.87
N TRP A 142 7.88 -16.26 -4.64
CA TRP A 142 7.10 -16.16 -3.40
C TRP A 142 7.78 -16.82 -2.19
N ASN A 143 8.86 -17.57 -2.40
CA ASN A 143 9.63 -18.19 -1.34
C ASN A 143 10.89 -17.41 -0.95
N GLY A 144 11.26 -16.43 -1.75
CA GLY A 144 12.43 -15.58 -1.58
C GLY A 144 12.08 -14.12 -1.35
N GLU A 145 12.90 -13.24 -1.90
CA GLU A 145 12.69 -11.81 -1.92
C GLU A 145 12.29 -11.37 -3.32
N LEU A 146 11.21 -10.62 -3.41
CA LEU A 146 10.77 -10.03 -4.68
C LEU A 146 11.77 -8.97 -5.13
N ASP A 147 12.17 -9.05 -6.39
CA ASP A 147 13.20 -8.20 -7.00
C ASP A 147 12.76 -6.74 -7.20
N VAL A 148 11.47 -6.51 -7.46
CA VAL A 148 10.88 -5.16 -7.61
C VAL A 148 9.60 -5.05 -6.78
N THR A 149 9.51 -4.01 -5.99
CA THR A 149 8.49 -3.82 -4.94
C THR A 149 8.06 -2.36 -4.85
N PRO A 150 7.08 -1.99 -4.02
CA PRO A 150 6.75 -0.59 -3.76
C PRO A 150 7.93 0.26 -3.25
N ARG A 151 8.99 -0.33 -2.72
CA ARG A 151 10.19 0.41 -2.31
C ARG A 151 10.90 1.06 -3.49
N ASP A 152 10.81 0.45 -4.66
CA ASP A 152 11.43 0.93 -5.89
C ASP A 152 10.68 2.12 -6.51
N ILE A 153 9.49 2.42 -6.01
CA ILE A 153 8.64 3.54 -6.43
C ILE A 153 8.31 4.51 -5.28
N GLY A 154 9.26 4.67 -4.34
CA GLY A 154 9.25 5.73 -3.34
C GLY A 154 8.70 5.36 -1.97
N PHE A 155 8.24 4.14 -1.72
CA PHE A 155 7.81 3.73 -0.38
C PHE A 155 8.98 3.18 0.45
N ASP A 156 9.15 3.67 1.69
CA ASP A 156 10.17 3.17 2.62
C ASP A 156 9.75 1.83 3.23
N TYR A 157 8.44 1.64 3.43
CA TYR A 157 7.86 0.44 4.02
C TYR A 157 6.61 -0.01 3.26
N HIS A 158 6.37 -1.31 3.22
CA HIS A 158 5.10 -1.83 2.77
C HIS A 158 4.69 -3.10 3.50
N TYR A 159 3.38 -3.21 3.76
CA TYR A 159 2.72 -4.41 4.23
C TYR A 159 1.43 -4.60 3.44
N LEU A 160 1.42 -5.51 2.49
CA LEU A 160 0.35 -5.59 1.50
C LEU A 160 -0.10 -7.00 1.18
N MET A 161 -1.30 -7.07 0.62
CA MET A 161 -1.75 -8.17 -0.21
C MET A 161 -1.44 -7.85 -1.68
N ALA A 162 -0.77 -8.78 -2.36
CA ALA A 162 -0.22 -8.56 -3.71
C ALA A 162 -1.25 -8.06 -4.73
N ALA A 163 -2.40 -8.72 -4.80
CA ALA A 163 -3.50 -8.34 -5.69
C ALA A 163 -4.80 -8.16 -4.92
N THR A 164 -5.62 -9.17 -4.85
CA THR A 164 -6.93 -9.21 -4.18
C THR A 164 -7.06 -10.52 -3.41
N ALA A 165 -8.03 -10.61 -2.50
CA ALA A 165 -8.24 -11.83 -1.71
C ALA A 165 -8.76 -13.03 -2.53
N ASP A 166 -9.13 -12.81 -3.79
CA ASP A 166 -9.62 -13.82 -4.73
C ASP A 166 -8.59 -14.17 -5.80
N ARG A 167 -7.34 -13.71 -5.68
CA ARG A 167 -6.25 -14.01 -6.63
C ARG A 167 -5.05 -14.58 -5.92
N VAL A 168 -4.52 -15.66 -6.47
CA VAL A 168 -3.32 -16.31 -5.94
C VAL A 168 -2.03 -15.52 -6.24
N PRO A 169 -1.06 -15.55 -5.33
CA PRO A 169 -1.17 -16.07 -3.97
C PRO A 169 -1.89 -15.08 -3.04
N CYS A 170 -2.78 -15.59 -2.18
CA CYS A 170 -3.46 -14.78 -1.17
C CYS A 170 -2.60 -14.64 0.09
N VAL A 171 -1.41 -14.11 -0.07
CA VAL A 171 -0.41 -13.93 1.01
C VAL A 171 -0.23 -12.46 1.35
N PHE A 172 0.16 -12.18 2.59
CA PHE A 172 0.68 -10.88 2.96
C PHE A 172 2.18 -10.80 2.69
N ILE A 173 2.62 -9.64 2.26
CA ILE A 173 4.01 -9.34 1.91
C ILE A 173 4.46 -8.15 2.73
N GLU A 174 5.56 -8.32 3.43
CA GLU A 174 6.23 -7.24 4.15
C GLU A 174 7.61 -7.01 3.53
N ASN A 175 7.86 -5.80 3.05
CA ASN A 175 9.14 -5.38 2.49
C ASN A 175 9.76 -6.37 1.49
N GLY A 176 8.93 -6.92 0.60
CA GLY A 176 9.35 -7.81 -0.47
C GLY A 176 9.36 -9.30 -0.12
N ARG A 177 8.98 -9.68 1.09
CA ARG A 177 8.93 -11.10 1.51
C ARG A 177 7.55 -11.49 2.01
N VAL A 178 7.18 -12.75 1.78
CA VAL A 178 5.94 -13.31 2.32
C VAL A 178 6.05 -13.39 3.84
N VAL A 179 5.03 -12.87 4.51
CA VAL A 179 4.94 -12.86 5.97
C VAL A 179 4.73 -14.27 6.49
N ASN A 180 5.48 -14.64 7.53
CA ASN A 180 5.46 -15.98 8.15
C ASN A 180 5.71 -17.13 7.16
N HIS A 181 6.53 -16.90 6.13
CA HIS A 181 6.93 -17.94 5.21
C HIS A 181 7.64 -19.08 5.96
N ASP A 182 7.17 -20.31 5.74
CA ASP A 182 7.80 -21.54 6.25
C ASP A 182 8.64 -22.17 5.14
N PRO A 183 9.99 -22.18 5.25
CA PRO A 183 10.85 -22.80 4.26
C PRO A 183 10.64 -24.31 4.09
N SER A 184 10.06 -24.99 5.10
CA SER A 184 9.72 -26.41 5.01
C SER A 184 8.43 -26.71 4.25
N ALA A 185 7.61 -25.66 4.00
CA ALA A 185 6.37 -25.71 3.27
C ALA A 185 6.36 -24.65 2.17
N PRO A 186 7.12 -24.84 1.08
CA PRO A 186 7.26 -23.83 0.04
C PRO A 186 5.94 -23.53 -0.66
N ILE A 187 5.76 -22.26 -0.95
CA ILE A 187 4.59 -21.77 -1.68
C ILE A 187 4.71 -22.17 -3.15
N SER A 188 3.74 -22.91 -3.64
CA SER A 188 3.58 -23.23 -5.06
C SER A 188 2.34 -22.52 -5.60
N VAL A 189 2.48 -21.80 -6.69
CA VAL A 189 1.38 -21.02 -7.27
C VAL A 189 1.16 -21.43 -8.72
N SER A 190 -0.08 -21.72 -9.09
CA SER A 190 -0.50 -21.88 -10.48
C SER A 190 -1.54 -20.83 -10.82
N TYR A 191 -1.29 -20.07 -11.90
CA TYR A 191 -2.15 -18.95 -12.28
C TYR A 191 -3.23 -19.31 -13.30
N ASN A 192 -3.11 -20.44 -13.95
CA ASN A 192 -3.97 -20.81 -15.09
C ASN A 192 -4.75 -22.10 -14.88
N ASN A 193 -4.25 -23.00 -14.06
CA ASN A 193 -4.83 -24.33 -13.86
C ASN A 193 -4.67 -24.77 -12.40
N ASN A 194 -5.58 -25.60 -11.94
CA ASN A 194 -5.40 -26.31 -10.69
C ASN A 194 -4.20 -27.26 -10.79
N PHE A 195 -3.56 -27.56 -9.66
CA PHE A 195 -2.53 -28.59 -9.63
C PHE A 195 -3.15 -29.97 -9.90
N PRO A 196 -2.40 -30.91 -10.49
CA PRO A 196 -2.89 -32.25 -10.74
C PRO A 196 -3.39 -32.93 -9.46
N GLY A 197 -4.61 -33.43 -9.48
CA GLY A 197 -5.24 -34.12 -8.34
C GLY A 197 -5.97 -33.17 -7.36
N GLU A 198 -5.91 -31.87 -7.55
CA GLU A 198 -6.72 -30.96 -6.74
C GLU A 198 -8.20 -31.06 -7.09
N PRO A 199 -9.08 -31.06 -6.07
CA PRO A 199 -10.51 -30.98 -6.33
C PRO A 199 -10.87 -29.62 -6.93
N THR A 200 -11.83 -29.62 -7.83
CA THR A 200 -12.38 -28.39 -8.41
C THR A 200 -13.86 -28.30 -8.13
N GLY A 201 -14.40 -27.12 -8.04
CA GLY A 201 -15.84 -26.95 -7.88
C GLY A 201 -16.65 -27.50 -9.04
N LYS A 202 -16.05 -27.72 -10.21
CA LYS A 202 -16.66 -28.36 -11.35
C LYS A 202 -16.73 -29.88 -11.20
N SER A 203 -15.64 -30.51 -10.75
CA SER A 203 -15.55 -31.94 -10.53
C SER A 203 -16.08 -32.39 -9.18
N ASN A 204 -16.11 -31.51 -8.20
CA ASN A 204 -16.50 -31.78 -6.82
C ASN A 204 -17.42 -30.67 -6.26
N PRO A 205 -18.59 -30.47 -6.87
CA PRO A 205 -19.52 -29.39 -6.52
C PRO A 205 -20.02 -29.47 -5.08
N GLU A 206 -20.03 -30.66 -4.48
CA GLU A 206 -20.38 -30.89 -3.07
C GLU A 206 -19.44 -30.22 -2.06
N LEU A 207 -18.20 -29.87 -2.48
CA LEU A 207 -17.23 -29.20 -1.63
C LEU A 207 -17.40 -27.67 -1.62
N LEU A 208 -18.24 -27.13 -2.49
CA LEU A 208 -18.49 -25.69 -2.55
C LEU A 208 -19.60 -25.26 -1.61
N THR A 209 -19.33 -24.27 -0.80
CA THR A 209 -20.35 -23.64 0.05
C THR A 209 -21.13 -22.55 -0.71
N LYS A 210 -20.51 -21.93 -1.73
CA LYS A 210 -21.13 -20.96 -2.64
C LYS A 210 -20.47 -21.05 -4.01
N LEU A 211 -21.28 -21.27 -5.03
CA LEU A 211 -20.85 -21.25 -6.43
C LEU A 211 -20.65 -19.81 -6.89
N ARG A 212 -19.42 -19.31 -6.78
CA ARG A 212 -18.99 -18.13 -7.52
C ARG A 212 -17.66 -18.45 -8.18
N PRO A 213 -17.49 -18.19 -9.48
CA PRO A 213 -16.19 -18.31 -10.13
C PRO A 213 -15.19 -17.39 -9.47
N SER A 214 -13.99 -17.88 -9.19
CA SER A 214 -12.88 -17.03 -8.83
C SER A 214 -12.29 -16.39 -10.08
N HIS A 215 -11.60 -15.26 -9.91
CA HIS A 215 -10.96 -14.60 -11.04
C HIS A 215 -9.65 -15.27 -11.48
N THR A 216 -9.12 -16.19 -10.70
CA THR A 216 -7.83 -16.84 -10.97
C THR A 216 -7.96 -18.27 -11.41
N HIS A 217 -8.67 -19.04 -10.64
CA HIS A 217 -9.04 -20.40 -10.98
C HIS A 217 -10.54 -20.47 -10.90
N ASP A 218 -11.13 -20.67 -12.02
CA ASP A 218 -12.52 -21.01 -12.02
C ASP A 218 -12.67 -22.27 -11.18
N GLN A 219 -13.32 -22.15 -10.02
CA GLN A 219 -13.72 -23.28 -9.22
C GLN A 219 -12.60 -23.99 -8.40
N SER A 220 -11.52 -23.32 -8.09
CA SER A 220 -10.65 -23.77 -7.00
C SER A 220 -11.42 -23.71 -5.67
N ILE A 221 -11.17 -24.66 -4.82
CA ILE A 221 -11.82 -24.78 -3.51
C ILE A 221 -10.87 -24.19 -2.48
#